data_12f11a90884b948811c2b18f3f55285e
#
_entry.id   12f11a90884b948811c2b18f3f55285e
#
_cell.length_a   1.000
_cell.length_b   1.000
_cell.length_c   1.000
_cell.angle_alpha   90.00
_cell.angle_beta   90.00
_cell.angle_gamma   90.00
#
_symmetry.space_group_name_H-M   'P 1'
#
loop_
_entity.id
_entity.type
_entity.pdbx_description
1 polymer ?
#
loop_
_entity_poly.entity_id
_entity_poly.type
_entity_poly.pdbx_seq_one_letter_code
_entity_poly.pdbx_strand_id
1 'polypeptide(L)'
;QFHASLFIAKLYDDTITNNRWAYEVVLDRLRYNMQYRRLPALVVCKYVQHCENIYKHLKSTLEGNLNIAYVHVNTQDKARKKIMEDFRNGKIDILVSTTLIARGKNFPLLKLLINAASMDSQEKSIQFLGRLVRTHKSKSRVYLDDIQYFGDYLTRHGNHRRMYYQREKLKVIQLGKQWKKHPKHRPHPY
;
A
#
# COMPACT_ATOMS: atom_id res chain seq x y z
N GLN A 1 1.42 25.09 15.90
CA GLN A 1 1.18 23.64 15.70
C GLN A 1 0.00 23.36 14.76
N PHE A 2 -1.08 24.15 14.79
CA PHE A 2 -2.27 23.94 13.96
C PHE A 2 -2.00 24.15 12.46
N HIS A 3 -1.23 25.16 12.07
CA HIS A 3 -0.88 25.42 10.67
C HIS A 3 -0.01 24.31 10.05
N ALA A 4 0.92 23.72 10.81
CA ALA A 4 1.76 22.64 10.33
C ALA A 4 0.96 21.36 10.03
N SER A 5 -0.03 21.04 10.86
CA SER A 5 -0.87 19.86 10.64
C SER A 5 -1.78 19.98 9.42
N LEU A 6 -2.33 21.18 9.16
CA LEU A 6 -3.11 21.46 7.95
C LEU A 6 -2.25 21.39 6.68
N PHE A 7 -1.04 21.94 6.73
CA PHE A 7 -0.10 21.87 5.61
C PHE A 7 0.25 20.41 5.26
N ILE A 8 0.53 19.58 6.27
CA ILE A 8 0.83 18.16 6.07
C ILE A 8 -0.37 17.42 5.50
N ALA A 9 -1.58 17.68 6.00
CA ALA A 9 -2.80 17.06 5.48
C ALA A 9 -2.99 17.39 3.99
N LYS A 10 -2.88 18.68 3.63
CA LYS A 10 -2.99 19.13 2.24
C LYS A 10 -1.91 18.51 1.34
N LEU A 11 -0.67 18.44 1.81
CA LEU A 11 0.42 17.79 1.08
C LEU A 11 0.10 16.32 0.76
N TYR A 12 -0.46 15.58 1.72
CA TYR A 12 -0.89 14.20 1.49
C TYR A 12 -2.06 14.11 0.51
N ASP A 13 -3.02 15.03 0.60
CA ASP A 13 -4.17 15.04 -0.30
C ASP A 13 -3.74 15.31 -1.75
N ASP A 14 -2.90 16.30 -1.97
CA ASP A 14 -2.45 16.68 -3.32
C ASP A 14 -1.47 15.67 -3.91
N THR A 15 -0.56 15.11 -3.08
CA THR A 15 0.53 14.26 -3.57
C THR A 15 0.15 12.78 -3.65
N ILE A 16 -0.74 12.32 -2.80
CA ILE A 16 -1.03 10.89 -2.61
C ILE A 16 -2.51 10.59 -2.83
N THR A 17 -3.40 11.21 -2.02
CA THR A 17 -4.82 10.84 -1.97
C THR A 17 -5.57 11.15 -3.25
N ASN A 18 -5.31 12.29 -3.89
CA ASN A 18 -5.97 12.76 -5.10
C ASN A 18 -5.05 12.70 -6.33
N ASN A 19 -3.90 12.06 -6.20
CA ASN A 19 -2.92 11.97 -7.28
C ASN A 19 -3.09 10.68 -8.08
N ARG A 20 -3.58 10.81 -9.31
CA ARG A 20 -3.75 9.68 -10.23
C ARG A 20 -2.46 8.87 -10.44
N TRP A 21 -1.31 9.51 -10.42
CA TRP A 21 -0.01 8.85 -10.55
C TRP A 21 0.27 7.88 -9.40
N ALA A 22 -0.15 8.22 -8.19
CA ALA A 22 -0.03 7.31 -7.06
C ALA A 22 -0.80 6.01 -7.31
N TYR A 23 -1.97 6.09 -7.96
CA TYR A 23 -2.78 4.92 -8.31
C TYR A 23 -2.16 4.10 -9.43
N GLU A 24 -1.62 4.77 -10.46
CA GLU A 24 -0.91 4.09 -11.56
C GLU A 24 0.32 3.33 -11.05
N VAL A 25 1.07 3.88 -10.10
CA VAL A 25 2.18 3.17 -9.45
C VAL A 25 1.70 1.91 -8.75
N VAL A 26 0.61 1.97 -7.99
CA VAL A 26 0.02 0.79 -7.34
C VAL A 26 -0.40 -0.25 -8.38
N LEU A 27 -1.07 0.18 -9.45
CA LEU A 27 -1.52 -0.68 -10.54
C LEU A 27 -0.34 -1.39 -11.22
N ASP A 28 0.71 -0.65 -11.57
CA ASP A 28 1.91 -1.21 -12.20
C ASP A 28 2.62 -2.21 -11.29
N ARG A 29 2.70 -1.92 -9.97
CA ARG A 29 3.27 -2.88 -9.01
C ARG A 29 2.43 -4.14 -8.89
N LEU A 30 1.11 -4.03 -8.91
CA LEU A 30 0.21 -5.18 -8.93
C LEU A 30 0.41 -5.99 -10.21
N ARG A 31 0.37 -5.37 -11.39
CA ARG A 31 0.58 -6.04 -12.69
C ARG A 31 1.91 -6.78 -12.72
N TYR A 32 2.98 -6.14 -12.31
CA TYR A 32 4.30 -6.77 -12.20
C TYR A 32 4.27 -8.01 -11.30
N ASN A 33 3.69 -7.91 -10.11
CA ASN A 33 3.67 -9.01 -9.15
C ASN A 33 2.73 -10.15 -9.56
N MET A 34 1.65 -9.85 -10.28
CA MET A 34 0.73 -10.85 -10.82
C MET A 34 1.42 -11.79 -11.83
N GLN A 35 2.34 -11.27 -12.64
CA GLN A 35 3.14 -12.09 -13.56
C GLN A 35 3.93 -13.17 -12.82
N TYR A 36 4.29 -12.93 -11.56
CA TYR A 36 5.01 -13.88 -10.69
C TYR A 36 4.08 -14.63 -9.72
N ARG A 37 2.77 -14.62 -9.95
CA ARG A 37 1.75 -15.28 -9.11
C ARG A 37 1.80 -14.90 -7.63
N ARG A 38 2.04 -13.61 -7.34
CA ARG A 38 2.16 -13.06 -5.98
C ARG A 38 0.83 -12.52 -5.43
N LEU A 39 -0.27 -13.24 -5.66
CA LEU A 39 -1.55 -12.99 -5.04
C LEU A 39 -1.84 -14.05 -3.97
N PRO A 40 -2.62 -13.77 -2.93
CA PRO A 40 -3.35 -12.52 -2.68
C PRO A 40 -2.43 -11.37 -2.23
N ALA A 41 -2.87 -10.15 -2.57
CA ALA A 41 -2.18 -8.90 -2.29
C ALA A 41 -2.97 -8.00 -1.34
N LEU A 42 -2.27 -7.32 -0.42
CA LEU A 42 -2.82 -6.26 0.42
C LEU A 42 -2.20 -4.93 0.02
N VAL A 43 -3.04 -3.95 -0.34
CA VAL A 43 -2.63 -2.57 -0.60
C VAL A 43 -3.02 -1.72 0.61
N VAL A 44 -2.05 -1.05 1.23
CA VAL A 44 -2.27 -0.29 2.45
C VAL A 44 -2.24 1.20 2.15
N CYS A 45 -3.31 1.90 2.53
CA CYS A 45 -3.53 3.32 2.34
C CYS A 45 -3.53 4.06 3.69
N LYS A 46 -3.30 5.37 3.66
CA LYS A 46 -3.34 6.21 4.87
C LYS A 46 -4.75 6.66 5.23
N TYR A 47 -5.50 7.16 4.25
CA TYR A 47 -6.83 7.76 4.43
C TYR A 47 -7.93 6.95 3.77
N VAL A 48 -9.17 7.16 4.20
CA VAL A 48 -10.37 6.52 3.64
C VAL A 48 -10.51 6.85 2.15
N GLN A 49 -10.45 8.13 1.79
CA GLN A 49 -10.54 8.59 0.41
C GLN A 49 -9.46 7.99 -0.49
N HIS A 50 -8.22 7.88 0.01
CA HIS A 50 -7.12 7.23 -0.70
C HIS A 50 -7.43 5.74 -0.97
N CYS A 51 -7.97 5.04 0.03
CA CYS A 51 -8.40 3.64 -0.11
C CYS A 51 -9.48 3.47 -1.18
N GLU A 52 -10.50 4.32 -1.16
CA GLU A 52 -11.60 4.29 -2.14
C GLU A 52 -11.12 4.63 -3.56
N ASN A 53 -10.28 5.65 -3.70
CA ASN A 53 -9.75 6.07 -5.00
C ASN A 53 -8.89 4.98 -5.64
N ILE A 54 -8.00 4.34 -4.88
CA ILE A 54 -7.22 3.20 -5.38
C ILE A 54 -8.15 2.05 -5.74
N TYR A 55 -9.11 1.69 -4.90
CA TYR A 55 -10.07 0.62 -5.22
C TYR A 55 -10.81 0.88 -6.52
N LYS A 56 -11.38 2.08 -6.71
CA LYS A 56 -12.10 2.47 -7.92
C LYS A 56 -11.20 2.36 -9.15
N HIS A 57 -9.96 2.87 -9.04
CA HIS A 57 -8.99 2.82 -10.13
C HIS A 57 -8.61 1.38 -10.50
N LEU A 58 -8.31 0.53 -9.53
CA LEU A 58 -8.00 -0.87 -9.76
C LEU A 58 -9.17 -1.64 -10.36
N LYS A 59 -10.39 -1.40 -9.84
CA LYS A 59 -11.60 -2.08 -10.32
C LYS A 59 -11.96 -1.73 -11.76
N SER A 60 -11.67 -0.49 -12.20
CA SER A 60 -11.93 -0.03 -13.57
C SER A 60 -10.83 -0.40 -14.57
N THR A 61 -9.62 -0.76 -14.08
CA THR A 61 -8.43 -0.88 -14.96
C THR A 61 -7.85 -2.29 -15.02
N LEU A 62 -8.01 -3.08 -13.95
CA LEU A 62 -7.59 -4.48 -13.94
C LEU A 62 -8.65 -5.34 -14.64
N GLU A 63 -8.23 -5.95 -15.73
CA GLU A 63 -9.02 -6.91 -16.48
C GLU A 63 -8.96 -8.30 -15.83
N GLY A 64 -9.96 -9.11 -16.13
CA GLY A 64 -10.06 -10.50 -15.67
C GLY A 64 -10.94 -10.71 -14.44
N ASN A 65 -11.07 -11.96 -14.02
CA ASN A 65 -11.94 -12.38 -12.90
C ASN A 65 -11.25 -12.21 -11.53
N LEU A 66 -10.71 -11.00 -11.26
CA LEU A 66 -10.08 -10.72 -9.97
C LEU A 66 -11.11 -10.24 -8.95
N ASN A 67 -11.12 -10.87 -7.79
CA ASN A 67 -11.92 -10.45 -6.65
C ASN A 67 -11.18 -9.34 -5.90
N ILE A 68 -11.57 -8.08 -6.17
CA ILE A 68 -11.01 -6.90 -5.53
C ILE A 68 -12.01 -6.35 -4.52
N ALA A 69 -11.57 -6.13 -3.30
CA ALA A 69 -12.37 -5.51 -2.25
C ALA A 69 -11.61 -4.37 -1.57
N TYR A 70 -12.33 -3.51 -0.87
CA TYR A 70 -11.74 -2.50 -0.01
C TYR A 70 -12.43 -2.46 1.36
N VAL A 71 -11.69 -1.99 2.36
CA VAL A 71 -12.19 -1.88 3.73
C VAL A 71 -11.50 -0.74 4.48
N HIS A 72 -12.29 0.06 5.18
CA HIS A 72 -11.81 1.18 6.01
C HIS A 72 -12.68 1.34 7.26
N VAL A 73 -12.38 2.34 8.09
CA VAL A 73 -13.05 2.54 9.39
C VAL A 73 -14.56 2.74 9.26
N ASN A 74 -15.02 3.35 8.16
CA ASN A 74 -16.44 3.61 7.93
C ASN A 74 -17.17 2.40 7.31
N THR A 75 -16.48 1.30 7.01
CA THR A 75 -17.13 0.06 6.56
C THR A 75 -17.91 -0.54 7.72
N GLN A 76 -19.19 -0.86 7.49
CA GLN A 76 -20.05 -1.48 8.49
C GLN A 76 -19.42 -2.75 9.07
N ASP A 77 -19.56 -2.97 10.37
CA ASP A 77 -18.88 -4.06 11.10
C ASP A 77 -19.13 -5.44 10.52
N LYS A 78 -20.36 -5.75 10.13
CA LYS A 78 -20.73 -7.03 9.52
C LYS A 78 -20.02 -7.23 8.17
N ALA A 79 -20.05 -6.21 7.32
CA ALA A 79 -19.38 -6.23 6.02
C ALA A 79 -17.85 -6.32 6.18
N ARG A 80 -17.30 -5.55 7.14
CA ARG A 80 -15.87 -5.56 7.45
C ARG A 80 -15.40 -6.94 7.90
N LYS A 81 -16.12 -7.58 8.81
CA LYS A 81 -15.80 -8.94 9.30
C LYS A 81 -15.80 -9.93 8.13
N LYS A 82 -16.83 -9.88 7.28
CA LYS A 82 -16.94 -10.75 6.10
C LYS A 82 -15.80 -10.55 5.11
N ILE A 83 -15.48 -9.30 4.73
CA ILE A 83 -14.37 -8.99 3.81
C ILE A 83 -13.03 -9.50 4.36
N MET A 84 -12.78 -9.27 5.64
CA MET A 84 -11.53 -9.70 6.29
C MET A 84 -11.41 -11.21 6.35
N GLU A 85 -12.51 -11.92 6.56
CA GLU A 85 -12.56 -13.38 6.55
C GLU A 85 -12.38 -13.94 5.14
N ASP A 86 -13.09 -13.39 4.16
CA ASP A 86 -12.97 -13.78 2.75
C ASP A 86 -11.54 -13.58 2.23
N PHE A 87 -10.87 -12.47 2.62
CA PHE A 87 -9.46 -12.26 2.30
C PHE A 87 -8.53 -13.26 2.99
N ARG A 88 -8.77 -13.56 4.27
CA ARG A 88 -8.01 -14.58 5.01
C ARG A 88 -8.12 -15.97 4.37
N ASN A 89 -9.28 -16.29 3.85
CA ASN A 89 -9.60 -17.58 3.21
C ASN A 89 -9.23 -17.63 1.72
N GLY A 90 -8.61 -16.57 1.17
CA GLY A 90 -8.16 -16.52 -0.23
C GLY A 90 -9.27 -16.33 -1.27
N LYS A 91 -10.47 -15.91 -0.86
CA LYS A 91 -11.58 -15.58 -1.77
C LYS A 91 -11.45 -14.20 -2.41
N ILE A 92 -10.60 -13.33 -1.84
CA ILE A 92 -10.29 -12.00 -2.35
C ILE A 92 -8.82 -12.00 -2.79
N ASP A 93 -8.58 -11.62 -4.03
CA ASP A 93 -7.25 -11.58 -4.63
C ASP A 93 -6.50 -10.30 -4.25
N ILE A 94 -7.19 -9.17 -4.20
CA ILE A 94 -6.62 -7.87 -3.85
C ILE A 94 -7.52 -7.19 -2.81
N LEU A 95 -6.96 -6.92 -1.63
CA LEU A 95 -7.62 -6.13 -0.61
C LEU A 95 -6.95 -4.76 -0.50
N VAL A 96 -7.73 -3.69 -0.68
CA VAL A 96 -7.30 -2.32 -0.40
C VAL A 96 -7.79 -1.93 1.00
N SER A 97 -6.90 -1.51 1.89
CA SER A 97 -7.26 -1.25 3.29
C SER A 97 -6.53 -0.04 3.85
N THR A 98 -7.19 0.68 4.76
CA THR A 98 -6.46 1.65 5.58
C THR A 98 -5.57 0.95 6.61
N THR A 99 -4.46 1.58 6.98
CA THR A 99 -3.50 1.04 7.96
C THR A 99 -4.15 0.66 9.29
N LEU A 100 -5.18 1.40 9.72
CA LEU A 100 -5.86 1.18 10.98
C LEU A 100 -6.58 -0.19 11.01
N ILE A 101 -7.24 -0.55 9.90
CA ILE A 101 -7.96 -1.82 9.79
C ILE A 101 -7.01 -3.01 9.64
N ALA A 102 -5.93 -2.83 8.90
CA ALA A 102 -4.95 -3.90 8.67
C ALA A 102 -4.10 -4.21 9.92
N ARG A 103 -4.01 -3.28 10.89
CA ARG A 103 -3.26 -3.48 12.13
C ARG A 103 -3.80 -4.66 12.96
N GLY A 104 -2.86 -5.43 13.49
CA GLY A 104 -3.20 -6.55 14.40
C GLY A 104 -3.85 -7.76 13.72
N LYS A 105 -4.00 -7.73 12.40
CA LYS A 105 -4.56 -8.86 11.65
C LYS A 105 -3.45 -9.79 11.15
N ASN A 106 -3.79 -11.06 11.06
CA ASN A 106 -2.93 -12.07 10.46
C ASN A 106 -3.56 -12.57 9.15
N PHE A 107 -2.78 -12.53 8.07
CA PHE A 107 -3.18 -12.99 6.75
C PHE A 107 -2.25 -14.11 6.28
N PRO A 108 -2.56 -15.37 6.62
CA PRO A 108 -1.67 -16.51 6.38
C PRO A 108 -1.37 -16.73 4.89
N LEU A 109 -2.29 -16.38 4.01
CA LEU A 109 -2.14 -16.56 2.56
C LEU A 109 -1.50 -15.36 1.85
N LEU A 110 -1.27 -14.24 2.54
CA LEU A 110 -0.72 -13.01 1.95
C LEU A 110 0.63 -13.28 1.28
N LYS A 111 0.77 -12.92 0.01
CA LYS A 111 2.03 -13.02 -0.75
C LYS A 111 2.64 -11.68 -1.09
N LEU A 112 1.82 -10.64 -1.24
CA LEU A 112 2.26 -9.28 -1.57
C LEU A 112 1.64 -8.26 -0.63
N LEU A 113 2.48 -7.38 -0.12
CA LEU A 113 2.07 -6.16 0.58
C LEU A 113 2.57 -4.95 -0.20
N ILE A 114 1.66 -4.06 -0.62
CA ILE A 114 1.99 -2.76 -1.21
C ILE A 114 1.72 -1.68 -0.18
N ASN A 115 2.77 -0.99 0.26
CA ASN A 115 2.64 0.15 1.17
C ASN A 115 2.51 1.45 0.37
N ALA A 116 1.28 1.90 0.16
CA ALA A 116 0.96 3.17 -0.47
C ALA A 116 0.72 4.30 0.55
N ALA A 117 0.80 4.02 1.84
CA ALA A 117 0.41 4.95 2.90
C ALA A 117 1.47 6.02 3.23
N SER A 118 2.72 5.84 2.81
CA SER A 118 3.84 6.78 3.08
C SER A 118 3.98 7.21 4.56
N MET A 119 3.75 6.30 5.49
CA MET A 119 3.85 6.57 6.93
C MET A 119 5.31 6.75 7.38
N ASP A 120 5.54 7.58 8.40
CA ASP A 120 6.87 7.82 9.00
C ASP A 120 7.10 7.11 10.34
N SER A 121 6.09 6.58 10.98
CA SER A 121 6.28 6.07 12.33
C SER A 121 7.04 4.74 12.32
N GLN A 122 8.26 4.77 12.87
CA GLN A 122 9.20 3.66 12.97
C GLN A 122 8.57 2.41 13.57
N GLU A 123 8.14 2.48 14.81
CA GLU A 123 7.56 1.35 15.54
C GLU A 123 6.29 0.79 14.89
N LYS A 124 5.41 1.71 14.45
CA LYS A 124 4.12 1.33 13.89
C LYS A 124 4.25 0.70 12.51
N SER A 125 5.20 1.17 11.69
CA SER A 125 5.42 0.62 10.34
C SER A 125 6.06 -0.76 10.41
N ILE A 126 7.10 -0.94 11.23
CA ILE A 126 7.82 -2.21 11.34
C ILE A 126 6.97 -3.28 12.02
N GLN A 127 6.33 -2.95 13.15
CA GLN A 127 5.46 -3.91 13.83
C GLN A 127 4.27 -4.31 12.96
N PHE A 128 3.71 -3.37 12.23
CA PHE A 128 2.62 -3.62 11.31
C PHE A 128 3.09 -4.54 10.16
N LEU A 129 4.19 -4.19 9.48
CA LEU A 129 4.75 -4.98 8.40
C LEU A 129 5.22 -6.35 8.90
N GLY A 130 5.92 -6.40 10.03
CA GLY A 130 6.40 -7.64 10.62
C GLY A 130 5.28 -8.63 10.97
N ARG A 131 4.11 -8.15 11.39
CA ARG A 131 2.94 -9.02 11.64
C ARG A 131 2.29 -9.52 10.36
N LEU A 132 2.20 -8.67 9.33
CA LEU A 132 1.61 -9.03 8.05
C LEU A 132 2.50 -10.00 7.26
N VAL A 133 3.82 -9.85 7.37
CA VAL A 133 4.78 -10.71 6.66
C VAL A 133 5.22 -11.95 7.46
N ARG A 134 4.67 -12.18 8.66
CA ARG A 134 4.98 -13.42 9.41
C ARG A 134 4.74 -14.63 8.54
N THR A 135 5.77 -15.46 8.48
CA THR A 135 5.69 -16.72 7.74
C THR A 135 4.68 -17.66 8.39
N HIS A 136 3.85 -18.24 7.59
CA HIS A 136 2.98 -19.36 7.96
C HIS A 136 3.55 -20.64 7.32
N LYS A 137 3.26 -21.82 7.88
CA LYS A 137 3.72 -23.12 7.33
C LYS A 137 3.41 -23.27 5.83
N SER A 138 2.37 -22.59 5.33
CA SER A 138 1.94 -22.65 3.93
C SER A 138 2.57 -21.59 3.01
N LYS A 139 3.40 -20.65 3.51
CA LYS A 139 4.04 -19.63 2.68
C LYS A 139 5.53 -19.51 2.96
N SER A 140 6.35 -19.55 1.91
CA SER A 140 7.80 -19.44 2.00
C SER A 140 8.29 -17.99 1.99
N ARG A 141 7.55 -17.06 1.35
CA ARG A 141 7.95 -15.64 1.20
C ARG A 141 6.74 -14.73 1.12
N VAL A 142 6.91 -13.50 1.64
CA VAL A 142 6.04 -12.36 1.39
C VAL A 142 6.89 -11.25 0.75
N TYR A 143 6.35 -10.64 -0.29
CA TYR A 143 6.98 -9.51 -0.97
C TYR A 143 6.40 -8.21 -0.42
N LEU A 144 7.26 -7.23 -0.22
CA LEU A 144 6.87 -5.88 0.20
C LEU A 144 7.30 -4.90 -0.89
N ASP A 145 6.33 -4.22 -1.48
CA ASP A 145 6.56 -3.07 -2.33
C ASP A 145 6.22 -1.80 -1.53
N ASP A 146 7.23 -1.01 -1.22
CA ASP A 146 7.07 0.25 -0.49
C ASP A 146 7.15 1.43 -1.46
N ILE A 147 6.04 2.13 -1.66
CA ILE A 147 5.98 3.28 -2.55
C ILE A 147 6.58 4.49 -1.85
N GLN A 148 7.66 5.03 -2.43
CA GLN A 148 8.29 6.25 -1.98
C GLN A 148 7.80 7.42 -2.83
N TYR A 149 7.18 8.39 -2.18
CA TYR A 149 6.78 9.65 -2.79
C TYR A 149 7.89 10.68 -2.66
N PHE A 150 7.95 11.60 -3.63
CA PHE A 150 8.94 12.67 -3.66
C PHE A 150 8.39 13.96 -3.03
N GLY A 151 9.31 14.82 -2.58
CA GLY A 151 9.06 16.02 -1.79
C GLY A 151 9.80 15.92 -0.46
N ASP A 152 10.31 17.01 0.08
CA ASP A 152 11.23 17.02 1.24
C ASP A 152 10.72 16.17 2.42
N TYR A 153 9.47 16.38 2.78
CA TYR A 153 8.83 15.67 3.87
C TYR A 153 8.61 14.17 3.56
N LEU A 154 8.05 13.86 2.39
CA LEU A 154 7.73 12.49 1.99
C LEU A 154 8.97 11.67 1.65
N THR A 155 9.99 12.30 1.07
CA THR A 155 11.29 11.67 0.81
C THR A 155 11.97 11.27 2.11
N ARG A 156 11.94 12.13 3.15
CA ARG A 156 12.48 11.83 4.47
C ARG A 156 11.78 10.61 5.08
N HIS A 157 10.45 10.55 5.01
CA HIS A 157 9.68 9.38 5.48
C HIS A 157 10.07 8.09 4.76
N GLY A 158 10.24 8.14 3.44
CA GLY A 158 10.69 7.00 2.66
C GLY A 158 12.10 6.52 3.06
N ASN A 159 13.02 7.45 3.30
CA ASN A 159 14.37 7.14 3.74
C ASN A 159 14.38 6.50 5.14
N HIS A 160 13.58 7.02 6.09
CA HIS A 160 13.43 6.41 7.41
C HIS A 160 12.92 4.97 7.30
N ARG A 161 11.87 4.71 6.51
CA ARG A 161 11.35 3.35 6.32
C ARG A 161 12.40 2.42 5.74
N ARG A 162 13.20 2.89 4.76
CA ARG A 162 14.29 2.10 4.19
C ARG A 162 15.33 1.71 5.25
N MET A 163 15.72 2.65 6.11
CA MET A 163 16.65 2.36 7.22
C MET A 163 16.09 1.30 8.17
N TYR A 164 14.78 1.31 8.43
CA TYR A 164 14.14 0.33 9.29
C TYR A 164 14.15 -1.05 8.66
N TYR A 165 13.82 -1.15 7.36
CA TYR A 165 13.88 -2.43 6.64
C TYR A 165 15.30 -3.02 6.67
N GLN A 166 16.33 -2.20 6.52
CA GLN A 166 17.71 -2.62 6.61
C GLN A 166 18.10 -3.12 8.02
N ARG A 167 17.64 -2.44 9.08
CA ARG A 167 17.83 -2.89 10.47
C ARG A 167 17.19 -4.25 10.73
N GLU A 168 16.03 -4.50 10.16
CA GLU A 168 15.34 -5.79 10.24
C GLU A 168 15.94 -6.85 9.28
N LYS A 169 17.09 -6.55 8.68
CA LYS A 169 17.82 -7.45 7.75
C LYS A 169 16.97 -7.87 6.53
N LEU A 170 16.00 -7.05 6.13
CA LEU A 170 15.25 -7.29 4.90
C LEU A 170 16.12 -6.94 3.69
N LYS A 171 16.06 -7.79 2.66
CA LYS A 171 16.73 -7.47 1.39
C LYS A 171 15.98 -6.34 0.69
N VAL A 172 16.55 -5.14 0.68
CA VAL A 172 15.96 -3.95 0.04
C VAL A 172 16.50 -3.78 -1.38
N ILE A 173 15.59 -3.72 -2.36
CA ILE A 173 15.92 -3.44 -3.77
C ILE A 173 15.24 -2.13 -4.14
N GLN A 174 16.03 -1.15 -4.59
CA GLN A 174 15.51 0.14 -5.02
C GLN A 174 15.25 0.13 -6.53
N LEU A 175 14.01 0.35 -6.94
CA LEU A 175 13.59 0.30 -8.35
C LEU A 175 13.55 1.68 -9.04
N GLY A 176 13.94 2.75 -8.37
CA GLY A 176 13.75 4.16 -8.77
C GLY A 176 14.32 4.61 -10.11
N LYS A 177 15.21 3.86 -10.75
CA LYS A 177 15.75 4.22 -12.08
C LYS A 177 14.82 3.84 -13.24
N GLN A 178 13.85 2.93 -13.05
CA GLN A 178 12.94 2.48 -14.11
C GLN A 178 11.81 3.48 -14.39
N TRP A 179 11.40 4.28 -13.40
CA TRP A 179 10.30 5.26 -13.54
C TRP A 179 10.68 6.54 -14.27
N LYS A 180 11.97 6.85 -14.42
CA LYS A 180 12.45 8.01 -15.19
C LYS A 180 12.26 7.88 -16.70
N LYS A 181 11.82 6.72 -17.20
CA LYS A 181 11.68 6.45 -18.65
C LYS A 181 10.31 6.75 -19.24
N HIS A 182 9.32 7.24 -18.49
CA HIS A 182 8.07 7.72 -19.07
C HIS A 182 8.13 9.22 -19.37
N PRO A 183 8.30 9.59 -20.66
CA PRO A 183 8.61 10.99 -21.05
C PRO A 183 7.41 11.95 -20.95
N LYS A 184 6.24 11.54 -20.52
CA LYS A 184 5.00 12.35 -20.58
C LYS A 184 4.60 13.08 -19.29
N HIS A 185 5.41 13.01 -18.24
CA HIS A 185 4.95 13.55 -16.95
C HIS A 185 5.99 14.39 -16.27
N ARG A 186 5.97 15.67 -16.62
CA ARG A 186 6.52 16.71 -15.76
C ARG A 186 5.57 16.90 -14.58
N PRO A 187 6.07 17.02 -13.34
CA PRO A 187 5.25 17.51 -12.25
C PRO A 187 4.69 18.87 -12.67
N HIS A 188 3.38 19.09 -12.51
CA HIS A 188 2.81 20.40 -12.68
C HIS A 188 3.59 21.36 -11.77
N PRO A 189 4.13 22.46 -12.29
CA PRO A 189 4.57 23.56 -11.44
C PRO A 189 3.30 24.13 -10.83
N TYR A 190 3.25 24.11 -9.50
CA TYR A 190 2.30 24.75 -8.57
C TYR A 190 0.91 25.06 -9.06
#